data_06ddddede20dc663e690c6448082d656
#
_entry.id   06ddddede20dc663e690c6448082d656
#
_cell.length_a   1.000
_cell.length_b   1.000
_cell.length_c   1.000
_cell.angle_alpha   90.00
_cell.angle_beta   90.00
_cell.angle_gamma   90.00
#
_symmetry.space_group_name_H-M   'P 1'
#
loop_
_entity.id
_entity.type
_entity.pdbx_description
1 polymer ?
#
loop_
_entity_poly.entity_id
_entity_poly.type
_entity_poly.pdbx_seq_one_letter_code
_entity_poly.pdbx_strand_id
1 'polypeptide(L)'
;MPQSRVGRRRSTTPHHITDVAIELFTARGFAEVSVDDVAQAAGIARRTVFRYYASKNAIPWGDFDTHLAHLRDLLDGADRSAPLGETLRAALLAFNTFDASETARHRQRMRVILETAELQAYSMTMYAGWREVIAGFVARRLGTKATD
;
A
#
# COMPACT_ATOMS: atom_id res chain seq x y z
N MET A 1 -27.30 -34.61 -16.46
CA MET A 1 -26.73 -33.38 -17.05
C MET A 1 -25.92 -32.68 -15.99
N PRO A 2 -24.61 -32.67 -16.09
CA PRO A 2 -23.82 -31.90 -15.12
C PRO A 2 -23.94 -30.42 -15.49
N GLN A 3 -24.47 -29.63 -14.57
CA GLN A 3 -24.48 -28.20 -14.69
C GLN A 3 -23.01 -27.69 -14.63
N SER A 4 -22.56 -27.07 -15.72
CA SER A 4 -21.29 -26.39 -15.76
C SER A 4 -21.31 -25.29 -14.69
N ARG A 5 -20.47 -25.43 -13.65
CA ARG A 5 -20.14 -24.38 -12.75
C ARG A 5 -19.49 -23.27 -13.59
N VAL A 6 -20.27 -22.24 -13.87
CA VAL A 6 -19.72 -20.98 -14.37
C VAL A 6 -18.70 -20.53 -13.34
N GLY A 7 -17.42 -20.63 -13.68
CA GLY A 7 -16.33 -20.22 -12.84
C GLY A 7 -16.52 -18.76 -12.48
N ARG A 8 -16.71 -18.49 -11.18
CA ARG A 8 -16.73 -17.15 -10.61
C ARG A 8 -15.46 -16.44 -11.09
N ARG A 9 -15.59 -15.45 -11.99
CA ARG A 9 -14.48 -14.59 -12.37
C ARG A 9 -13.83 -14.12 -11.08
N ARG A 10 -12.56 -14.51 -10.86
CA ARG A 10 -11.78 -13.98 -9.75
C ARG A 10 -11.77 -12.47 -9.90
N SER A 11 -12.43 -11.76 -9.01
CA SER A 11 -12.37 -10.31 -8.98
C SER A 11 -10.91 -9.93 -8.75
N THR A 12 -10.32 -9.23 -9.71
CA THR A 12 -8.96 -8.70 -9.58
C THR A 12 -8.94 -7.72 -8.42
N THR A 13 -8.05 -7.93 -7.47
CA THR A 13 -7.86 -7.04 -6.34
C THR A 13 -6.69 -6.10 -6.59
N PRO A 14 -6.65 -4.92 -5.97
CA PRO A 14 -5.47 -4.04 -6.02
C PRO A 14 -4.19 -4.77 -5.63
N HIS A 15 -4.27 -5.65 -4.65
CA HIS A 15 -3.15 -6.46 -4.17
C HIS A 15 -2.55 -7.33 -5.29
N HIS A 16 -3.39 -8.00 -6.08
CA HIS A 16 -2.93 -8.83 -7.21
C HIS A 16 -2.22 -7.99 -8.28
N ILE A 17 -2.75 -6.82 -8.61
CA ILE A 17 -2.12 -5.91 -9.58
C ILE A 17 -0.73 -5.49 -9.09
N THR A 18 -0.62 -5.09 -7.83
CA THR A 18 0.65 -4.68 -7.22
C THR A 18 1.66 -5.83 -7.21
N ASP A 19 1.24 -7.03 -6.86
CA ASP A 19 2.11 -8.20 -6.82
C ASP A 19 2.71 -8.51 -8.20
N VAL A 20 1.87 -8.52 -9.22
CA VAL A 20 2.31 -8.74 -10.61
C VAL A 20 3.26 -7.62 -11.06
N ALA A 21 2.92 -6.37 -10.74
CA ALA A 21 3.74 -5.22 -11.10
C ALA A 21 5.13 -5.26 -10.43
N ILE A 22 5.21 -5.59 -9.15
CA ILE A 22 6.48 -5.69 -8.42
C ILE A 22 7.37 -6.78 -9.03
N GLU A 23 6.82 -7.91 -9.43
CA GLU A 23 7.57 -8.94 -10.11
C GLU A 23 8.15 -8.44 -11.44
N LEU A 24 7.35 -7.76 -12.26
CA LEU A 24 7.80 -7.17 -13.52
C LEU A 24 8.85 -6.08 -13.32
N PHE A 25 8.64 -5.18 -12.37
CA PHE A 25 9.59 -4.10 -12.07
C PHE A 25 10.91 -4.65 -11.55
N THR A 26 10.87 -5.70 -10.73
CA THR A 26 12.07 -6.38 -10.23
C THR A 26 12.85 -7.05 -11.36
N ALA A 27 12.16 -7.70 -12.28
CA ALA A 27 12.79 -8.46 -13.38
C ALA A 27 13.32 -7.57 -14.50
N ARG A 28 12.61 -6.48 -14.84
CA ARG A 28 12.86 -5.68 -16.04
C ARG A 28 13.26 -4.23 -15.78
N GLY A 29 13.09 -3.75 -14.55
CA GLY A 29 13.22 -2.36 -14.19
C GLY A 29 11.92 -1.57 -14.35
N PHE A 30 11.71 -0.58 -13.47
CA PHE A 30 10.48 0.21 -13.45
C PHE A 30 10.24 0.96 -14.78
N ALA A 31 11.29 1.58 -15.34
CA ALA A 31 11.17 2.34 -16.58
C ALA A 31 10.78 1.49 -17.80
N GLU A 32 11.22 0.23 -17.84
CA GLU A 32 11.03 -0.68 -18.96
C GLU A 32 9.65 -1.38 -18.98
N VAL A 33 8.88 -1.26 -17.91
CA VAL A 33 7.55 -1.88 -17.78
C VAL A 33 6.49 -0.81 -17.95
N SER A 34 5.56 -1.04 -18.88
CA SER A 34 4.40 -0.17 -19.08
C SER A 34 3.19 -0.62 -18.25
N VAL A 35 2.19 0.26 -18.10
CA VAL A 35 0.90 -0.12 -17.51
C VAL A 35 0.22 -1.21 -18.33
N ASP A 36 0.38 -1.21 -19.65
CA ASP A 36 -0.13 -2.28 -20.52
C ASP A 36 0.52 -3.63 -20.20
N ASP A 37 1.83 -3.66 -19.95
CA ASP A 37 2.54 -4.88 -19.52
C ASP A 37 1.98 -5.42 -18.21
N VAL A 38 1.72 -4.55 -17.23
CA VAL A 38 1.12 -4.93 -15.95
C VAL A 38 -0.30 -5.46 -16.15
N ALA A 39 -1.12 -4.79 -16.94
CA ALA A 39 -2.48 -5.20 -17.24
C ALA A 39 -2.51 -6.58 -17.90
N GLN A 40 -1.67 -6.80 -18.89
CA GLN A 40 -1.55 -8.07 -19.61
C GLN A 40 -1.13 -9.20 -18.66
N ALA A 41 -0.11 -8.98 -17.84
CA ALA A 41 0.38 -9.97 -16.87
C ALA A 41 -0.66 -10.28 -15.79
N ALA A 42 -1.46 -9.30 -15.39
CA ALA A 42 -2.54 -9.48 -14.42
C ALA A 42 -3.84 -10.07 -15.03
N GLY A 43 -3.91 -10.19 -16.36
CA GLY A 43 -5.07 -10.72 -17.07
C GLY A 43 -6.28 -9.78 -17.07
N ILE A 44 -6.05 -8.47 -17.08
CA ILE A 44 -7.08 -7.42 -17.01
C ILE A 44 -6.88 -6.35 -18.09
N ALA A 45 -7.91 -5.53 -18.31
CA ALA A 45 -7.78 -4.38 -19.19
C ALA A 45 -7.00 -3.24 -18.53
N ARG A 46 -6.30 -2.44 -19.34
CA ARG A 46 -5.58 -1.24 -18.88
C ARG A 46 -6.48 -0.31 -18.04
N ARG A 47 -7.70 -0.06 -18.50
CA ARG A 47 -8.68 0.76 -17.76
C ARG A 47 -8.99 0.21 -16.36
N THR A 48 -8.90 -1.10 -16.16
CA THR A 48 -9.10 -1.72 -14.86
C THR A 48 -7.96 -1.40 -13.91
N VAL A 49 -6.71 -1.35 -14.40
CA VAL A 49 -5.58 -0.86 -13.60
C VAL A 49 -5.83 0.56 -13.12
N PHE A 50 -6.24 1.46 -14.02
CA PHE A 50 -6.50 2.86 -13.67
C PHE A 50 -7.75 3.08 -12.82
N ARG A 51 -8.61 2.08 -12.67
CA ARG A 51 -9.69 2.11 -11.68
C ARG A 51 -9.15 2.06 -10.25
N TYR A 52 -8.06 1.34 -10.03
CA TYR A 52 -7.44 1.14 -8.72
C TYR A 52 -6.27 2.09 -8.44
N TYR A 53 -5.55 2.49 -9.47
CA TYR A 53 -4.34 3.30 -9.36
C TYR A 53 -4.39 4.51 -10.27
N ALA A 54 -4.13 5.69 -9.71
CA ALA A 54 -4.16 6.94 -10.47
C ALA A 54 -3.05 7.04 -11.52
N SER A 55 -1.91 6.38 -11.28
CA SER A 55 -0.75 6.40 -12.16
C SER A 55 0.11 5.14 -11.96
N LYS A 56 1.05 4.91 -12.86
CA LYS A 56 2.06 3.86 -12.74
C LYS A 56 2.84 3.97 -11.42
N ASN A 57 3.16 5.19 -10.98
CA ASN A 57 3.91 5.44 -9.75
C ASN A 57 3.18 5.00 -8.49
N ALA A 58 1.86 4.96 -8.51
CA ALA A 58 1.03 4.51 -7.40
C ALA A 58 1.02 2.99 -7.23
N ILE A 59 1.24 2.23 -8.30
CA ILE A 59 1.07 0.76 -8.29
C ILE A 59 1.97 0.06 -7.26
N PRO A 60 3.26 0.40 -7.10
CA PRO A 60 4.12 -0.25 -6.11
C PRO A 60 3.63 -0.10 -4.66
N TRP A 61 2.86 0.93 -4.37
CA TRP A 61 2.36 1.23 -3.03
C TRP A 61 1.14 0.42 -2.62
N GLY A 62 0.51 -0.27 -3.56
CA GLY A 62 -0.67 -1.08 -3.31
C GLY A 62 -1.89 -0.25 -2.92
N ASP A 63 -2.81 -0.86 -2.21
CA ASP A 63 -4.01 -0.19 -1.68
C ASP A 63 -3.65 0.67 -0.46
N PHE A 64 -3.09 1.84 -0.75
CA PHE A 64 -2.54 2.74 0.27
C PHE A 64 -3.60 3.30 1.21
N ASP A 65 -4.79 3.57 0.72
CA ASP A 65 -5.90 4.06 1.57
C ASP A 65 -6.30 3.03 2.62
N THR A 66 -6.35 1.76 2.25
CA THR A 66 -6.58 0.67 3.19
C THR A 66 -5.45 0.55 4.21
N HIS A 67 -4.20 0.75 3.80
CA HIS A 67 -3.06 0.78 4.72
C HIS A 67 -3.15 1.94 5.72
N LEU A 68 -3.54 3.12 5.26
CA LEU A 68 -3.75 4.28 6.15
C LEU A 68 -4.90 4.03 7.13
N ALA A 69 -6.00 3.43 6.66
CA ALA A 69 -7.13 3.05 7.52
C ALA A 69 -6.69 2.05 8.60
N HIS A 70 -5.85 1.08 8.25
CA HIS A 70 -5.29 0.13 9.20
C HIS A 70 -4.44 0.82 10.27
N LEU A 71 -3.61 1.77 9.90
CA LEU A 71 -2.82 2.56 10.86
C LEU A 71 -3.73 3.37 11.79
N ARG A 72 -4.79 4.00 11.27
CA ARG A 72 -5.79 4.70 12.10
C ARG A 72 -6.42 3.75 13.12
N ASP A 73 -6.82 2.56 12.68
CA ASP A 73 -7.44 1.56 13.57
C ASP A 73 -6.51 1.10 14.67
N LEU A 74 -5.23 0.88 14.37
CA LEU A 74 -4.22 0.54 15.36
C LEU A 74 -4.05 1.64 16.42
N LEU A 75 -4.06 2.89 16.00
CA LEU A 75 -3.93 4.05 16.89
C LEU A 75 -5.20 4.26 17.72
N ASP A 76 -6.37 4.21 17.09
CA ASP A 76 -7.65 4.45 17.75
C ASP A 76 -8.05 3.32 18.68
N GLY A 77 -7.61 2.10 18.43
CA GLY A 77 -7.82 0.93 19.29
C GLY A 77 -6.85 0.82 20.48
N ALA A 78 -5.86 1.70 20.57
CA ALA A 78 -4.88 1.67 21.64
C ALA A 78 -5.47 2.19 22.97
N ASP A 79 -4.90 1.71 24.08
CA ASP A 79 -5.27 2.17 25.42
C ASP A 79 -4.98 3.66 25.60
N ARG A 80 -6.02 4.43 25.88
CA ARG A 80 -5.91 5.89 26.08
C ARG A 80 -5.10 6.28 27.33
N SER A 81 -4.95 5.38 28.28
CA SER A 81 -4.16 5.60 29.48
C SER A 81 -2.66 5.35 29.27
N ALA A 82 -2.29 4.67 28.20
CA ALA A 82 -0.90 4.42 27.88
C ALA A 82 -0.17 5.72 27.46
N PRO A 83 1.12 5.87 27.78
CA PRO A 83 1.90 7.01 27.32
C PRO A 83 1.90 7.15 25.79
N LEU A 84 1.81 8.37 25.30
CA LEU A 84 1.69 8.66 23.86
C LEU A 84 2.82 8.02 23.05
N GLY A 85 4.07 8.13 23.52
CA GLY A 85 5.22 7.56 22.83
C GLY A 85 5.17 6.04 22.72
N GLU A 86 4.69 5.36 23.75
CA GLU A 86 4.51 3.90 23.74
C GLU A 86 3.39 3.49 22.79
N THR A 87 2.29 4.23 22.76
CA THR A 87 1.19 4.01 21.83
C THR A 87 1.65 4.13 20.39
N LEU A 88 2.37 5.18 20.04
CA LEU A 88 2.90 5.40 18.70
C LEU A 88 3.89 4.30 18.32
N ARG A 89 4.80 3.95 19.21
CA ARG A 89 5.78 2.89 18.96
C ARG A 89 5.10 1.56 18.70
N ALA A 90 4.15 1.16 19.54
CA ALA A 90 3.43 -0.11 19.41
C ALA A 90 2.62 -0.17 18.10
N ALA A 91 1.92 0.90 17.75
CA ALA A 91 1.15 0.99 16.51
C ALA A 91 2.05 0.90 15.27
N LEU A 92 3.17 1.61 15.25
CA LEU A 92 4.11 1.59 14.13
C LEU A 92 4.79 0.23 13.98
N LEU A 93 5.15 -0.44 15.08
CA LEU A 93 5.69 -1.79 15.04
C LEU A 93 4.66 -2.79 14.50
N ALA A 94 3.41 -2.74 14.98
CA ALA A 94 2.34 -3.60 14.50
C ALA A 94 2.03 -3.36 13.02
N PHE A 95 2.01 -2.10 12.60
CA PHE A 95 1.78 -1.70 11.20
C PHE A 95 2.88 -2.24 10.25
N ASN A 96 4.11 -2.35 10.72
CA ASN A 96 5.25 -2.85 9.95
C ASN A 96 5.57 -4.33 10.21
N THR A 97 4.67 -5.07 10.85
CA THR A 97 4.83 -6.51 11.07
C THR A 97 4.09 -7.28 9.98
N PHE A 98 4.83 -8.10 9.25
CA PHE A 98 4.33 -8.91 8.13
C PHE A 98 4.61 -10.38 8.39
N ASP A 99 3.80 -11.27 7.81
CA ASP A 99 4.16 -12.69 7.76
C ASP A 99 5.38 -12.93 6.85
N ALA A 100 5.90 -14.16 6.82
CA ALA A 100 7.14 -14.46 6.07
C ALA A 100 6.98 -14.21 4.56
N SER A 101 5.83 -14.53 3.97
CA SER A 101 5.58 -14.32 2.53
C SER A 101 5.42 -12.83 2.21
N GLU A 102 4.70 -12.11 3.03
CA GLU A 102 4.52 -10.66 2.89
C GLU A 102 5.83 -9.90 3.11
N THR A 103 6.69 -10.37 4.03
CA THR A 103 8.01 -9.76 4.27
C THR A 103 8.89 -9.82 3.03
N ALA A 104 8.96 -10.96 2.34
CA ALA A 104 9.74 -11.09 1.12
C ALA A 104 9.25 -10.14 0.02
N ARG A 105 7.93 -10.05 -0.14
CA ARG A 105 7.29 -9.16 -1.12
C ARG A 105 7.47 -7.68 -0.77
N HIS A 106 7.38 -7.35 0.50
CA HIS A 106 7.64 -5.99 0.99
C HIS A 106 9.09 -5.56 0.72
N ARG A 107 10.06 -6.46 0.90
CA ARG A 107 11.47 -6.19 0.56
C ARG A 107 11.67 -5.91 -0.93
N GLN A 108 11.02 -6.68 -1.80
CA GLN A 108 11.05 -6.43 -3.24
C GLN A 108 10.45 -5.07 -3.59
N ARG A 109 9.30 -4.75 -3.01
CA ARG A 109 8.64 -3.44 -3.15
C ARG A 109 9.56 -2.30 -2.76
N MET A 110 10.14 -2.37 -1.58
CA MET A 110 11.04 -1.32 -1.06
C MET A 110 12.28 -1.17 -1.92
N ARG A 111 12.82 -2.28 -2.44
CA ARG A 111 13.95 -2.22 -3.38
C ARG A 111 13.58 -1.45 -4.64
N VAL A 112 12.45 -1.78 -5.27
CA VAL A 112 11.96 -1.07 -6.46
C VAL A 112 11.79 0.43 -6.18
N ILE A 113 11.15 0.78 -5.07
CA ILE A 113 10.90 2.17 -4.69
C ILE A 113 12.22 2.92 -4.43
N LEU A 114 13.13 2.33 -3.66
CA LEU A 114 14.37 2.99 -3.24
C LEU A 114 15.42 3.07 -4.37
N GLU A 115 15.40 2.15 -5.31
CA GLU A 115 16.32 2.14 -6.45
C GLU A 115 15.81 2.97 -7.65
N THR A 116 14.57 3.46 -7.61
CA THR A 116 13.94 4.22 -8.69
C THR A 116 13.76 5.67 -8.28
N ALA A 117 14.51 6.60 -8.88
CA ALA A 117 14.47 8.03 -8.52
C ALA A 117 13.06 8.63 -8.61
N GLU A 118 12.30 8.30 -9.65
CA GLU A 118 10.92 8.74 -9.83
C GLU A 118 10.00 8.28 -8.69
N LEU A 119 10.18 7.06 -8.21
CA LEU A 119 9.41 6.52 -7.09
C LEU A 119 9.84 7.09 -5.74
N GLN A 120 11.12 7.45 -5.59
CA GLN A 120 11.57 8.16 -4.39
C GLN A 120 10.91 9.54 -4.30
N ALA A 121 10.83 10.27 -5.41
CA ALA A 121 10.11 11.55 -5.45
C ALA A 121 8.62 11.36 -5.13
N TYR A 122 7.97 10.36 -5.68
CA TYR A 122 6.57 10.04 -5.43
C TYR A 122 6.31 9.62 -3.97
N SER A 123 7.29 9.01 -3.31
CA SER A 123 7.18 8.58 -1.90
C SER A 123 6.92 9.74 -0.95
N MET A 124 7.34 10.94 -1.27
CA MET A 124 7.06 12.14 -0.47
C MET A 124 5.56 12.40 -0.36
N THR A 125 4.81 12.17 -1.43
CA THR A 125 3.34 12.27 -1.43
C THR A 125 2.71 11.19 -0.53
N MET A 126 3.23 9.97 -0.56
CA MET A 126 2.75 8.87 0.26
C MET A 126 3.03 9.09 1.76
N TYR A 127 4.22 9.56 2.08
CA TYR A 127 4.58 9.88 3.47
C TYR A 127 3.73 11.01 4.06
N ALA A 128 3.24 11.94 3.25
CA ALA A 128 2.29 12.95 3.71
C ALA A 128 1.02 12.33 4.30
N GLY A 129 0.49 11.28 3.69
CA GLY A 129 -0.67 10.54 4.21
C GLY A 129 -0.40 9.93 5.60
N TRP A 130 0.76 9.30 5.80
CA TRP A 130 1.15 8.78 7.11
C TRP A 130 1.30 9.89 8.15
N ARG A 131 1.94 10.99 7.78
CA ARG A 131 2.09 12.15 8.68
C ARG A 131 0.75 12.71 9.12
N GLU A 132 -0.21 12.81 8.21
CA GLU A 132 -1.56 13.29 8.53
C GLU A 132 -2.28 12.38 9.54
N VAL A 133 -2.18 11.06 9.36
CA VAL A 133 -2.79 10.09 10.28
C VAL A 133 -2.17 10.23 11.67
N ILE A 134 -0.85 10.27 11.76
CA ILE A 134 -0.13 10.37 13.03
C ILE A 134 -0.38 11.73 13.68
N ALA A 135 -0.28 12.81 12.93
CA ALA A 135 -0.51 14.17 13.43
C ALA A 135 -1.95 14.36 13.95
N GLY A 136 -2.93 13.84 13.23
CA GLY A 136 -4.34 13.87 13.66
C GLY A 136 -4.57 13.09 14.95
N PHE A 137 -3.96 11.92 15.08
CA PHE A 137 -4.03 11.14 16.31
C PHE A 137 -3.39 11.88 17.50
N VAL A 138 -2.18 12.40 17.32
CA VAL A 138 -1.46 13.16 18.36
C VAL A 138 -2.27 14.38 18.79
N ALA A 139 -2.80 15.14 17.82
CA ALA A 139 -3.62 16.32 18.10
C ALA A 139 -4.85 15.99 18.94
N ARG A 140 -5.58 14.93 18.59
CA ARG A 140 -6.74 14.48 19.38
C ARG A 140 -6.33 14.05 20.79
N ARG A 141 -5.22 13.35 20.91
CA ARG A 141 -4.70 12.88 22.20
C ARG A 141 -4.30 14.03 23.12
N LEU A 142 -3.72 15.09 22.57
CA LEU A 142 -3.30 16.28 23.29
C LEU A 142 -4.39 17.34 23.44
N GLY A 143 -5.57 17.14 22.81
CA GLY A 143 -6.67 18.11 22.82
C GLY A 143 -6.36 19.38 22.02
N THR A 144 -5.46 19.28 21.03
CA THR A 144 -5.07 20.40 20.15
C THR A 144 -5.56 20.13 18.72
N LYS A 145 -5.49 21.14 17.86
CA LYS A 145 -5.69 20.94 16.42
C LYS A 145 -4.37 20.53 15.80
N ALA A 146 -4.40 19.58 14.85
CA ALA A 146 -3.25 19.33 14.00
C ALA A 146 -3.01 20.62 13.18
N THR A 147 -1.86 21.23 13.35
CA THR A 147 -1.42 22.33 12.48
C THR A 147 -0.62 21.75 11.33
N ASP A 148 -0.84 22.26 10.13
CA ASP A 148 -0.13 21.89 8.92
C ASP A 148 1.40 22.15 9.04
#